data_25fbfb6609cecd81c0295e36483ca443
#
_entry.id   25fbfb6609cecd81c0295e36483ca443
#
_cell.length_a   1.000
_cell.length_b   1.000
_cell.length_c   1.000
_cell.angle_alpha   90.00
_cell.angle_beta   90.00
_cell.angle_gamma   90.00
#
_symmetry.space_group_name_H-M   'P 1'
#
loop_
_entity.id
_entity.type
_entity.pdbx_description
1 polymer ?
#
loop_
_entity_poly.entity_id
_entity_poly.type
_entity_poly.pdbx_seq_one_letter_code
_entity_poly.pdbx_strand_id
1 'polypeptide(L)'
;MNINLRQLVGVAGVFLPAIAMAQVSNGDFETWTAGTPDSWSTIDSGISVAENSAYSFSGSKSAAITVNTTTQGSTDFRQSINVTAGQNYEFSVRLYHTEGAVKARLYVDGYQGYSDNTLTGNWQQLTFSYSATVTKEIEVGLRFYDQTGFDGSEIVYVDAFEPTTLGSGGNNGGGSTCASHSGVLNLTTDNYGSETSWQITNSNNQIEASGGNYASNQSYTEAVCLTDGEYTFTISDA
;
A
#
# COMPACT_ATOMS: atom_id res chain seq x y z
N MET A 1 -25.18 19.08 -9.91
CA MET A 1 -24.65 20.39 -9.47
C MET A 1 -23.20 20.47 -9.88
N ASN A 2 -22.82 21.33 -10.82
CA ASN A 2 -21.44 21.48 -11.26
C ASN A 2 -20.74 22.50 -10.39
N ILE A 3 -19.78 22.06 -9.57
CA ILE A 3 -18.98 22.94 -8.74
C ILE A 3 -17.63 23.16 -9.45
N ASN A 4 -17.41 24.37 -9.98
CA ASN A 4 -16.13 24.76 -10.54
C ASN A 4 -15.15 25.06 -9.39
N LEU A 5 -14.08 24.31 -9.24
CA LEU A 5 -13.08 24.42 -8.17
C LEU A 5 -12.18 25.67 -8.30
N ARG A 6 -12.59 26.70 -9.06
CA ARG A 6 -11.81 27.93 -9.29
C ARG A 6 -11.86 28.99 -8.18
N GLN A 7 -12.63 28.79 -7.10
CA GLN A 7 -12.74 29.78 -6.03
C GLN A 7 -12.76 29.16 -4.65
N LEU A 8 -11.58 28.82 -4.16
CA LEU A 8 -11.31 28.80 -2.72
C LEU A 8 -9.93 29.42 -2.43
N VAL A 9 -9.82 30.73 -2.74
CA VAL A 9 -8.75 31.57 -2.20
C VAL A 9 -9.39 32.45 -1.15
N GLY A 10 -9.09 32.16 0.09
CA GLY A 10 -9.36 33.08 1.20
C GLY A 10 -10.25 32.53 2.31
N VAL A 11 -9.76 31.54 3.08
CA VAL A 11 -10.17 31.41 4.47
C VAL A 11 -8.91 31.18 5.30
N ALA A 12 -8.80 32.00 6.36
CA ALA A 12 -7.72 32.01 7.33
C ALA A 12 -7.30 30.58 7.75
N GLY A 13 -5.98 30.34 7.72
CA GLY A 13 -5.38 29.06 8.01
C GLY A 13 -5.76 28.53 9.40
N VAL A 14 -6.62 27.54 9.42
CA VAL A 14 -6.57 26.53 10.48
C VAL A 14 -5.44 25.61 10.06
N PHE A 15 -4.31 25.71 10.73
CA PHE A 15 -3.28 24.68 10.70
C PHE A 15 -3.89 23.43 11.32
N LEU A 16 -4.54 22.61 10.51
CA LEU A 16 -4.73 21.21 10.85
C LEU A 16 -3.34 20.58 10.74
N PRO A 17 -2.87 19.87 11.78
CA PRO A 17 -1.64 19.12 11.65
C PRO A 17 -1.83 18.17 10.45
N ALA A 18 -0.89 18.22 9.52
CA ALA A 18 -0.82 17.23 8.45
C ALA A 18 -0.83 15.86 9.14
N ILE A 19 -1.87 15.08 8.96
CA ILE A 19 -1.90 13.69 9.40
C ILE A 19 -0.86 13.01 8.52
N ALA A 20 0.32 12.78 9.08
CA ALA A 20 1.34 12.00 8.41
C ALA A 20 0.77 10.60 8.23
N MET A 21 0.37 10.28 7.02
CA MET A 21 -0.05 8.93 6.65
C MET A 21 1.16 8.02 6.81
N ALA A 22 1.03 6.89 7.49
CA ALA A 22 2.08 5.89 7.44
C ALA A 22 2.20 5.44 5.99
N GLN A 23 3.38 5.57 5.45
CA GLN A 23 3.69 5.19 4.08
C GLN A 23 4.92 4.30 4.09
N VAL A 24 4.82 3.14 3.45
CA VAL A 24 6.00 2.35 3.10
C VAL A 24 6.66 3.05 1.92
N SER A 25 7.85 3.59 2.15
CA SER A 25 8.59 4.25 1.08
C SER A 25 9.15 3.20 0.12
N ASN A 26 8.99 3.43 -1.19
CA ASN A 26 9.47 2.50 -2.22
C ASN A 26 9.00 1.05 -1.99
N GLY A 27 7.73 0.89 -1.61
CA GLY A 27 7.11 -0.42 -1.45
C GLY A 27 6.82 -1.11 -2.79
N ASP A 28 6.83 -0.34 -3.87
CA ASP A 28 6.74 -0.79 -5.27
C ASP A 28 8.12 -1.16 -5.88
N PHE A 29 9.21 -0.98 -5.12
CA PHE A 29 10.59 -1.31 -5.50
C PHE A 29 11.06 -0.72 -6.83
N GLU A 30 10.52 0.42 -7.26
CA GLU A 30 10.91 1.07 -8.51
C GLU A 30 12.22 1.89 -8.39
N THR A 31 12.63 2.28 -7.18
CA THR A 31 13.83 3.11 -6.94
C THR A 31 14.95 2.34 -6.24
N TRP A 32 16.14 2.40 -6.84
CA TRP A 32 17.33 1.66 -6.39
C TRP A 32 18.56 2.53 -6.44
N THR A 33 19.37 2.51 -5.39
CA THR A 33 20.67 3.20 -5.33
C THR A 33 21.78 2.20 -5.02
N ALA A 34 22.75 2.13 -5.90
CA ALA A 34 23.93 1.23 -5.77
C ALA A 34 23.56 -0.26 -5.50
N GLY A 35 22.46 -0.73 -6.09
CA GLY A 35 21.99 -2.12 -5.97
C GLY A 35 21.18 -2.41 -4.69
N THR A 36 20.82 -1.38 -3.93
CA THR A 36 19.97 -1.48 -2.74
C THR A 36 18.64 -0.77 -3.00
N PRO A 37 17.50 -1.36 -2.61
CA PRO A 37 16.20 -0.68 -2.73
C PRO A 37 16.16 0.51 -1.77
N ASP A 38 15.81 1.68 -2.29
CA ASP A 38 15.76 2.91 -1.48
C ASP A 38 14.77 2.76 -0.33
N SER A 39 15.12 3.33 0.83
CA SER A 39 14.34 3.31 2.09
C SER A 39 14.28 1.97 2.84
N TRP A 40 14.75 0.87 2.28
CA TRP A 40 14.82 -0.42 2.96
C TRP A 40 16.15 -0.55 3.71
N SER A 41 16.12 -0.23 4.99
CA SER A 41 17.32 -0.05 5.82
C SER A 41 17.78 -1.32 6.53
N THR A 42 16.90 -2.27 6.80
CA THR A 42 17.23 -3.56 7.43
C THR A 42 17.29 -4.64 6.35
N ILE A 43 18.54 -5.02 6.01
CA ILE A 43 18.83 -6.14 5.11
C ILE A 43 19.85 -7.00 5.83
N ASP A 44 19.40 -8.10 6.38
CA ASP A 44 20.23 -8.99 7.18
C ASP A 44 21.25 -9.76 6.33
N SER A 45 22.34 -10.20 6.97
CA SER A 45 23.45 -10.88 6.28
C SER A 45 23.10 -12.27 5.72
N GLY A 46 21.98 -12.85 6.13
CA GLY A 46 21.48 -14.14 5.66
C GLY A 46 20.61 -14.05 4.42
N ILE A 47 20.45 -12.87 3.86
CA ILE A 47 19.75 -12.64 2.60
C ILE A 47 20.57 -11.76 1.67
N SER A 48 20.34 -11.91 0.38
CA SER A 48 20.83 -10.96 -0.64
C SER A 48 19.62 -10.35 -1.34
N VAL A 49 19.63 -9.05 -1.56
CA VAL A 49 18.56 -8.32 -2.22
C VAL A 49 19.09 -7.74 -3.53
N ALA A 50 18.36 -7.97 -4.62
CA ALA A 50 18.72 -7.48 -5.95
C ALA A 50 17.50 -6.91 -6.67
N GLU A 51 17.74 -5.91 -7.52
CA GLU A 51 16.73 -5.40 -8.46
C GLU A 51 16.36 -6.50 -9.47
N ASN A 52 15.08 -6.67 -9.73
CA ASN A 52 14.56 -7.60 -10.71
C ASN A 52 13.53 -6.93 -11.61
N SER A 53 13.60 -7.20 -12.92
CA SER A 53 12.65 -6.72 -13.93
C SER A 53 11.95 -7.84 -14.71
N ALA A 54 12.29 -9.10 -14.44
CA ALA A 54 11.67 -10.24 -15.10
C ALA A 54 10.36 -10.67 -14.42
N TYR A 55 10.26 -10.44 -13.11
CA TYR A 55 9.09 -10.77 -12.30
C TYR A 55 8.70 -9.54 -11.48
N SER A 56 7.77 -8.73 -11.95
CA SER A 56 7.14 -7.65 -11.20
C SER A 56 5.63 -7.89 -11.11
N PHE A 57 5.02 -7.53 -10.00
CA PHE A 57 3.57 -7.56 -9.82
C PHE A 57 2.94 -6.26 -10.34
N SER A 58 3.59 -5.15 -10.04
CA SER A 58 3.23 -3.80 -10.50
C SER A 58 4.46 -3.08 -11.04
N GLY A 59 4.25 -2.03 -11.81
CA GLY A 59 5.36 -1.25 -12.36
C GLY A 59 6.30 -2.06 -13.26
N SER A 60 7.61 -1.84 -13.11
CA SER A 60 8.65 -2.44 -13.94
C SER A 60 9.68 -3.25 -13.16
N LYS A 61 9.69 -3.15 -11.82
CA LYS A 61 10.70 -3.76 -10.96
C LYS A 61 10.06 -4.44 -9.74
N SER A 62 10.84 -5.31 -9.11
CA SER A 62 10.56 -5.94 -7.83
C SER A 62 11.87 -6.18 -7.08
N ALA A 63 11.80 -6.56 -5.81
CA ALA A 63 12.96 -7.02 -5.06
C ALA A 63 13.08 -8.55 -5.15
N ALA A 64 14.20 -9.04 -5.69
CA ALA A 64 14.58 -10.45 -5.63
C ALA A 64 15.35 -10.71 -4.34
N ILE A 65 14.76 -11.47 -3.43
CA ILE A 65 15.37 -11.84 -2.14
C ILE A 65 15.88 -13.27 -2.25
N THR A 66 17.20 -13.44 -2.26
CA THR A 66 17.83 -14.78 -2.15
C THR A 66 18.11 -15.07 -0.69
N VAL A 67 17.61 -16.18 -0.18
CA VAL A 67 17.85 -16.61 1.20
C VAL A 67 19.07 -17.54 1.23
N ASN A 68 20.11 -17.17 2.00
CA ASN A 68 21.42 -17.80 1.96
C ASN A 68 21.73 -18.59 3.24
N THR A 69 20.79 -18.66 4.20
CA THR A 69 21.07 -19.26 5.52
C THR A 69 19.82 -19.93 6.11
N THR A 70 20.04 -20.94 6.95
CA THR A 70 19.02 -21.50 7.83
C THR A 70 18.90 -20.75 9.17
N THR A 71 19.73 -19.72 9.40
CA THR A 71 19.69 -18.91 10.61
C THR A 71 18.61 -17.85 10.49
N GLN A 72 17.39 -18.19 10.88
CA GLN A 72 16.18 -17.36 10.72
C GLN A 72 16.28 -15.96 11.37
N GLY A 73 17.07 -15.80 12.44
CA GLY A 73 17.32 -14.50 13.07
C GLY A 73 18.18 -13.54 12.23
N SER A 74 18.64 -13.95 11.06
CA SER A 74 19.50 -13.17 10.16
C SER A 74 18.89 -13.02 8.77
N THR A 75 17.57 -13.02 8.65
CA THR A 75 16.84 -12.98 7.37
C THR A 75 15.76 -11.89 7.32
N ASP A 76 15.94 -10.82 8.10
CA ASP A 76 15.01 -9.70 8.09
C ASP A 76 15.25 -8.78 6.89
N PHE A 77 14.16 -8.36 6.29
CA PHE A 77 14.07 -7.34 5.25
C PHE A 77 12.99 -6.32 5.64
N ARG A 78 13.40 -5.15 6.18
CA ARG A 78 12.47 -4.21 6.81
C ARG A 78 12.82 -2.76 6.57
N GLN A 79 11.85 -1.90 6.84
CA GLN A 79 12.01 -0.45 6.99
C GLN A 79 11.20 0.06 8.18
N SER A 80 11.57 1.24 8.68
CA SER A 80 10.82 1.96 9.71
C SER A 80 9.82 2.93 9.08
N ILE A 81 8.63 2.99 9.64
CA ILE A 81 7.57 3.95 9.28
C ILE A 81 6.92 4.54 10.52
N ASN A 82 6.32 5.72 10.39
CA ASN A 82 5.58 6.34 11.48
C ASN A 82 4.08 6.02 11.38
N VAL A 83 3.48 5.63 12.50
CA VAL A 83 2.03 5.44 12.63
C VAL A 83 1.45 6.45 13.61
N THR A 84 0.19 6.86 13.40
CA THR A 84 -0.51 7.87 14.21
C THR A 84 -1.57 7.21 15.09
N ALA A 85 -1.62 7.57 16.36
CA ALA A 85 -2.61 7.08 17.32
C ALA A 85 -4.05 7.27 16.79
N GLY A 86 -4.87 6.24 16.96
CA GLY A 86 -6.28 6.24 16.55
C GLY A 86 -6.50 5.93 15.06
N GLN A 87 -5.43 5.71 14.27
CA GLN A 87 -5.54 5.32 12.87
C GLN A 87 -5.49 3.80 12.71
N ASN A 88 -6.24 3.31 11.73
CA ASN A 88 -6.21 1.93 11.28
C ASN A 88 -5.49 1.85 9.94
N TYR A 89 -4.62 0.88 9.81
CA TYR A 89 -3.83 0.63 8.60
C TYR A 89 -4.08 -0.79 8.11
N GLU A 90 -4.15 -0.98 6.81
CA GLU A 90 -4.07 -2.31 6.23
C GLU A 90 -2.77 -2.43 5.46
N PHE A 91 -1.90 -3.30 5.95
CA PHE A 91 -0.65 -3.64 5.28
C PHE A 91 -0.88 -4.81 4.34
N SER A 92 -0.32 -4.72 3.15
CA SER A 92 -0.30 -5.82 2.21
C SER A 92 1.05 -5.90 1.51
N VAL A 93 1.42 -7.11 1.07
CA VAL A 93 2.63 -7.34 0.28
C VAL A 93 2.37 -8.48 -0.70
N ARG A 94 2.92 -8.34 -1.91
CA ARG A 94 2.90 -9.40 -2.92
C ARG A 94 4.19 -10.19 -2.87
N LEU A 95 4.06 -11.51 -2.91
CA LEU A 95 5.15 -12.47 -2.86
C LEU A 95 5.03 -13.48 -3.98
N TYR A 96 6.16 -13.84 -4.59
CA TYR A 96 6.24 -14.88 -5.60
C TYR A 96 7.38 -15.81 -5.23
N HIS A 97 7.05 -17.06 -4.91
CA HIS A 97 8.04 -18.08 -4.61
C HIS A 97 8.46 -18.80 -5.89
N THR A 98 9.77 -18.89 -6.14
CA THR A 98 10.29 -19.70 -7.24
C THR A 98 10.25 -21.19 -6.89
N GLU A 99 10.52 -21.49 -5.62
CA GLU A 99 10.59 -22.83 -5.05
C GLU A 99 9.89 -22.85 -3.69
N GLY A 100 9.51 -24.04 -3.24
CA GLY A 100 8.75 -24.23 -2.00
C GLY A 100 9.60 -24.34 -0.73
N ALA A 101 10.90 -24.12 -0.82
CA ALA A 101 11.83 -24.38 0.29
C ALA A 101 12.06 -23.17 1.22
N VAL A 102 11.34 -22.07 1.02
CA VAL A 102 11.34 -20.89 1.90
C VAL A 102 9.92 -20.38 2.12
N LYS A 103 9.59 -20.01 3.38
CA LYS A 103 8.43 -19.21 3.75
C LYS A 103 8.82 -17.78 4.06
N ALA A 104 8.03 -16.80 3.63
CA ALA A 104 8.10 -15.43 4.12
C ALA A 104 7.07 -15.23 5.23
N ARG A 105 7.41 -14.45 6.24
CA ARG A 105 6.52 -14.04 7.31
C ARG A 105 6.41 -12.52 7.34
N LEU A 106 5.20 -12.01 7.29
CA LEU A 106 4.93 -10.58 7.39
C LEU A 106 5.32 -10.07 8.78
N TYR A 107 5.96 -8.91 8.82
CA TYR A 107 6.29 -8.18 10.04
C TYR A 107 5.63 -6.79 10.01
N VAL A 108 4.80 -6.50 10.98
CA VAL A 108 4.19 -5.18 11.22
C VAL A 108 4.16 -4.98 12.73
N ASP A 109 5.12 -4.23 13.29
CA ASP A 109 5.28 -4.04 14.74
C ASP A 109 5.28 -5.37 15.54
N GLY A 110 5.62 -6.45 14.85
CA GLY A 110 5.59 -7.82 15.34
C GLY A 110 5.35 -8.82 14.21
N TYR A 111 5.55 -10.09 14.51
CA TYR A 111 5.38 -11.18 13.52
C TYR A 111 3.92 -11.50 13.30
N GLN A 112 3.51 -11.55 12.01
CA GLN A 112 2.16 -11.80 11.54
C GLN A 112 2.07 -13.14 10.77
N GLY A 113 1.17 -13.23 9.79
CA GLY A 113 0.93 -14.42 8.96
C GLY A 113 2.12 -14.81 8.07
N TYR A 114 2.12 -16.08 7.65
CA TYR A 114 3.10 -16.64 6.72
C TYR A 114 2.55 -16.70 5.31
N SER A 115 3.46 -16.65 4.33
CA SER A 115 3.16 -17.05 2.96
C SER A 115 2.89 -18.55 2.87
N ASP A 116 2.15 -18.95 1.85
CA ASP A 116 2.03 -20.35 1.45
C ASP A 116 3.17 -20.70 0.50
N ASN A 117 4.17 -21.40 1.00
CA ASN A 117 5.34 -21.81 0.22
C ASN A 117 5.04 -22.93 -0.79
N THR A 118 3.84 -23.52 -0.76
CA THR A 118 3.41 -24.50 -1.78
C THR A 118 2.89 -23.81 -3.04
N LEU A 119 2.53 -22.52 -2.96
CA LEU A 119 2.15 -21.71 -4.10
C LEU A 119 3.39 -21.14 -4.79
N THR A 120 4.04 -21.96 -5.61
CA THR A 120 5.18 -21.54 -6.42
C THR A 120 4.74 -21.08 -7.80
N GLY A 121 5.51 -20.18 -8.42
CA GLY A 121 5.23 -19.69 -9.76
C GLY A 121 4.01 -18.77 -9.89
N ASN A 122 3.46 -18.30 -8.77
CA ASN A 122 2.31 -17.40 -8.73
C ASN A 122 2.47 -16.34 -7.66
N TRP A 123 1.96 -15.14 -7.93
CA TRP A 123 1.87 -14.09 -6.94
C TRP A 123 0.80 -14.40 -5.90
N GLN A 124 1.14 -14.27 -4.63
CA GLN A 124 0.23 -14.34 -3.50
C GLN A 124 0.27 -13.04 -2.70
N GLN A 125 -0.73 -12.78 -1.89
CA GLN A 125 -0.80 -11.59 -1.05
C GLN A 125 -0.84 -11.98 0.42
N LEU A 126 -0.01 -11.35 1.24
CA LEU A 126 -0.20 -11.30 2.69
C LEU A 126 -0.84 -9.97 3.07
N THR A 127 -1.74 -10.00 4.03
CA THR A 127 -2.41 -8.80 4.56
C THR A 127 -2.41 -8.82 6.08
N PHE A 128 -2.41 -7.62 6.68
CA PHE A 128 -2.57 -7.46 8.12
C PHE A 128 -3.15 -6.10 8.47
N SER A 129 -4.25 -6.09 9.24
CA SER A 129 -4.86 -4.87 9.76
C SER A 129 -4.19 -4.48 11.07
N TYR A 130 -3.68 -3.26 11.16
CA TYR A 130 -2.99 -2.71 12.33
C TYR A 130 -3.71 -1.49 12.86
N SER A 131 -4.10 -1.50 14.13
CA SER A 131 -4.72 -0.36 14.82
C SER A 131 -3.68 0.32 15.72
N ALA A 132 -3.26 1.53 15.35
CA ALA A 132 -2.29 2.29 16.12
C ALA A 132 -2.93 2.92 17.36
N THR A 133 -2.59 2.45 18.54
CA THR A 133 -3.07 3.01 19.82
C THR A 133 -2.23 4.20 20.29
N VAL A 134 -1.01 4.34 19.80
CA VAL A 134 -0.06 5.42 20.09
C VAL A 134 0.63 5.86 18.80
N THR A 135 0.97 7.14 18.72
CA THR A 135 1.83 7.66 17.64
C THR A 135 3.27 7.22 17.94
N LYS A 136 3.85 6.43 17.05
CA LYS A 136 5.22 5.91 17.17
C LYS A 136 5.80 5.49 15.83
N GLU A 137 7.10 5.27 15.80
CA GLU A 137 7.77 4.54 14.74
C GLU A 137 7.57 3.03 14.95
N ILE A 138 7.29 2.30 13.88
CA ILE A 138 7.24 0.84 13.84
C ILE A 138 8.09 0.32 12.69
N GLU A 139 8.55 -0.93 12.80
CA GLU A 139 9.13 -1.62 11.66
C GLU A 139 8.06 -2.40 10.90
N VAL A 140 8.20 -2.41 9.57
CA VAL A 140 7.40 -3.22 8.64
C VAL A 140 8.31 -3.93 7.65
N GLY A 141 7.91 -5.12 7.20
CA GLY A 141 8.70 -5.89 6.25
C GLY A 141 8.44 -7.39 6.33
N LEU A 142 9.49 -8.17 6.11
CA LEU A 142 9.43 -9.62 6.03
C LEU A 142 10.58 -10.26 6.81
N ARG A 143 10.36 -11.50 7.26
CA ARG A 143 11.40 -12.45 7.65
C ARG A 143 11.22 -13.73 6.86
N PHE A 144 12.32 -14.36 6.48
CA PHE A 144 12.31 -15.58 5.70
C PHE A 144 12.71 -16.78 6.56
N TYR A 145 12.12 -17.93 6.29
CA TYR A 145 12.29 -19.18 7.04
C TYR A 145 12.54 -20.31 6.08
N ASP A 146 13.62 -21.02 6.29
CA ASP A 146 13.92 -22.26 5.57
C ASP A 146 12.85 -23.32 5.80
N GLN A 147 12.61 -24.12 4.78
CA GLN A 147 11.69 -25.25 4.78
C GLN A 147 12.41 -26.49 4.26
N THR A 148 11.76 -27.64 4.31
CA THR A 148 12.31 -28.89 3.75
C THR A 148 12.69 -28.69 2.30
N GLY A 149 13.93 -29.04 1.96
CA GLY A 149 14.48 -28.88 0.61
C GLY A 149 15.32 -27.63 0.41
N PHE A 150 15.45 -26.77 1.45
CA PHE A 150 16.28 -25.58 1.39
C PHE A 150 17.74 -25.93 1.06
N ASP A 151 18.30 -25.28 0.03
CA ASP A 151 19.69 -25.46 -0.39
C ASP A 151 20.53 -24.17 -0.38
N GLY A 152 19.91 -23.03 -0.04
CA GLY A 152 20.56 -21.73 0.08
C GLY A 152 20.58 -20.91 -1.21
N SER A 153 19.75 -21.25 -2.19
CA SER A 153 19.61 -20.53 -3.46
C SER A 153 18.19 -20.04 -3.75
N GLU A 154 17.27 -20.27 -2.83
CA GLU A 154 15.85 -19.93 -3.00
C GLU A 154 15.65 -18.41 -3.15
N ILE A 155 14.86 -18.07 -4.17
CA ILE A 155 14.50 -16.69 -4.45
C ILE A 155 13.00 -16.47 -4.19
N VAL A 156 12.71 -15.42 -3.41
CA VAL A 156 11.36 -14.88 -3.25
C VAL A 156 11.34 -13.48 -3.86
N TYR A 157 10.49 -13.26 -4.85
CA TYR A 157 10.24 -11.91 -5.33
C TYR A 157 9.22 -11.22 -4.46
N VAL A 158 9.49 -9.97 -4.12
CA VAL A 158 8.67 -9.11 -3.25
C VAL A 158 8.32 -7.86 -4.02
N ASP A 159 7.03 -7.50 -4.00
CA ASP A 159 6.54 -6.31 -4.67
C ASP A 159 5.27 -5.77 -4.00
N ALA A 160 4.89 -4.55 -4.33
CA ALA A 160 3.68 -3.89 -3.87
C ALA A 160 3.47 -4.05 -2.34
N PHE A 161 4.49 -3.65 -1.56
CA PHE A 161 4.36 -3.54 -0.11
C PHE A 161 3.67 -2.22 0.22
N GLU A 162 2.41 -2.29 0.57
CA GLU A 162 1.56 -1.12 0.76
C GLU A 162 1.01 -1.05 2.17
N PRO A 163 0.97 0.12 2.78
CA PRO A 163 -0.03 0.45 3.75
C PRO A 163 -1.17 1.16 3.03
N THR A 164 -2.33 0.56 3.00
CA THR A 164 -3.54 1.30 2.68
C THR A 164 -4.08 1.89 3.98
N THR A 165 -4.23 3.21 4.05
CA THR A 165 -4.96 3.84 5.16
C THR A 165 -6.42 3.52 4.97
N LEU A 166 -6.98 2.65 5.83
CA LEU A 166 -8.42 2.43 5.84
C LEU A 166 -9.09 3.66 6.47
N GLY A 167 -9.55 4.57 5.65
CA GLY A 167 -10.72 5.38 6.02
C GLY A 167 -11.86 4.39 6.32
N SER A 168 -12.58 4.58 7.43
CA SER A 168 -13.70 3.72 7.81
C SER A 168 -14.66 3.51 6.64
N GLY A 169 -14.65 2.33 6.08
CA GLY A 169 -15.69 1.77 5.22
C GLY A 169 -15.48 1.89 3.72
N GLY A 170 -15.31 0.79 3.07
CA GLY A 170 -15.58 0.64 1.63
C GLY A 170 -14.53 -0.16 0.85
N ASN A 171 -14.91 -1.36 0.42
CA ASN A 171 -14.19 -2.20 -0.54
C ASN A 171 -13.87 -1.44 -1.84
N ASN A 172 -12.63 -1.47 -2.26
CA ASN A 172 -12.18 -1.99 -3.56
C ASN A 172 -10.76 -1.57 -3.93
N GLY A 173 -9.94 -2.55 -4.08
CA GLY A 173 -8.97 -2.86 -5.12
C GLY A 173 -8.14 -1.75 -5.77
N GLY A 174 -6.82 -1.87 -5.62
CA GLY A 174 -5.84 -1.18 -6.44
C GLY A 174 -5.10 -0.07 -5.70
N GLY A 175 -4.15 -0.44 -4.82
CA GLY A 175 -3.22 0.52 -4.26
C GLY A 175 -2.34 1.11 -5.35
N SER A 176 -2.63 2.32 -5.74
CA SER A 176 -1.68 3.18 -6.44
C SER A 176 -1.15 4.16 -5.42
N THR A 177 0.15 4.15 -5.17
CA THR A 177 0.81 5.23 -4.43
C THR A 177 0.53 6.53 -5.18
N CYS A 178 -0.15 7.47 -4.54
CA CYS A 178 -0.39 8.76 -5.16
C CYS A 178 0.92 9.53 -5.27
N ALA A 179 1.56 9.42 -6.42
CA ALA A 179 2.84 10.10 -6.69
C ALA A 179 2.70 11.63 -6.81
N SER A 180 1.48 12.18 -6.77
CA SER A 180 1.22 13.60 -6.99
C SER A 180 0.42 14.22 -5.84
N HIS A 181 -0.89 14.40 -6.01
CA HIS A 181 -1.74 15.04 -5.01
C HIS A 181 -2.81 14.08 -4.50
N SER A 182 -2.69 13.67 -3.25
CA SER A 182 -3.72 12.89 -2.58
C SER A 182 -4.84 13.79 -2.08
N GLY A 183 -6.08 13.42 -2.35
CA GLY A 183 -7.28 14.04 -1.82
C GLY A 183 -8.15 13.03 -1.10
N VAL A 184 -9.07 13.53 -0.28
CA VAL A 184 -10.07 12.71 0.40
C VAL A 184 -11.45 13.29 0.13
N LEU A 185 -12.35 12.46 -0.36
CA LEU A 185 -13.77 12.78 -0.47
C LEU A 185 -14.51 12.12 0.68
N ASN A 186 -15.14 12.91 1.54
CA ASN A 186 -16.05 12.43 2.57
C ASN A 186 -17.49 12.57 2.05
N LEU A 187 -18.23 11.47 2.05
CA LEU A 187 -19.59 11.38 1.56
C LEU A 187 -20.49 10.75 2.63
N THR A 188 -21.65 11.31 2.85
CA THR A 188 -22.70 10.69 3.68
C THR A 188 -23.94 10.54 2.84
N THR A 189 -24.43 9.31 2.72
CA THR A 189 -25.64 8.98 1.96
C THR A 189 -26.88 9.10 2.84
N ASP A 190 -27.99 9.37 2.20
CA ASP A 190 -29.33 9.33 2.79
C ASP A 190 -29.96 7.91 2.72
N ASN A 191 -31.29 7.84 2.74
CA ASN A 191 -32.05 6.59 2.64
C ASN A 191 -31.94 5.90 1.26
N TYR A 192 -31.37 6.57 0.27
CA TYR A 192 -31.30 6.13 -1.13
C TYR A 192 -29.86 6.07 -1.65
N GLY A 193 -28.93 5.63 -0.82
CA GLY A 193 -27.49 5.63 -1.10
C GLY A 193 -27.09 5.03 -2.44
N SER A 194 -27.87 4.11 -3.01
CA SER A 194 -27.61 3.54 -4.33
C SER A 194 -27.78 4.53 -5.50
N GLU A 195 -28.46 5.67 -5.28
CA GLU A 195 -28.66 6.73 -6.26
C GLU A 195 -27.49 7.73 -6.26
N THR A 196 -26.70 7.73 -5.19
CA THR A 196 -25.54 8.60 -5.05
C THR A 196 -24.35 8.05 -5.86
N SER A 197 -23.81 8.88 -6.72
CA SER A 197 -22.56 8.62 -7.47
C SER A 197 -21.75 9.87 -7.67
N TRP A 198 -20.46 9.73 -7.90
CA TRP A 198 -19.56 10.85 -8.18
C TRP A 198 -18.49 10.48 -9.18
N GLN A 199 -17.91 11.48 -9.82
CA GLN A 199 -16.74 11.35 -10.68
C GLN A 199 -15.87 12.58 -10.65
N ILE A 200 -14.58 12.40 -10.88
CA ILE A 200 -13.60 13.44 -11.14
C ILE A 200 -13.10 13.26 -12.56
N THR A 201 -13.20 14.30 -13.38
CA THR A 201 -12.70 14.29 -14.76
C THR A 201 -11.61 15.35 -14.93
N ASN A 202 -10.59 15.01 -15.76
CA ASN A 202 -9.56 15.96 -16.17
C ASN A 202 -10.07 16.94 -17.25
N SER A 203 -9.22 17.87 -17.69
CA SER A 203 -9.53 18.87 -18.72
C SER A 203 -9.90 18.28 -20.09
N ASN A 204 -9.57 17.00 -20.33
CA ASN A 204 -9.92 16.26 -21.55
C ASN A 204 -11.21 15.42 -21.39
N ASN A 205 -11.98 15.62 -20.31
CA ASN A 205 -13.16 14.85 -19.93
C ASN A 205 -12.90 13.34 -19.70
N GLN A 206 -11.66 12.96 -19.38
CA GLN A 206 -11.34 11.59 -18.97
C GLN A 206 -11.60 11.44 -17.48
N ILE A 207 -12.24 10.32 -17.09
CA ILE A 207 -12.51 10.02 -15.69
C ILE A 207 -11.21 9.56 -15.01
N GLU A 208 -10.78 10.30 -13.99
CA GLU A 208 -9.60 9.99 -13.18
C GLU A 208 -9.98 9.23 -11.89
N ALA A 209 -11.17 9.51 -11.34
CA ALA A 209 -11.71 8.80 -10.20
C ALA A 209 -13.24 8.83 -10.22
N SER A 210 -13.88 7.82 -9.67
CA SER A 210 -15.33 7.75 -9.54
C SER A 210 -15.75 6.80 -8.43
N GLY A 211 -16.97 6.99 -7.89
CA GLY A 211 -17.59 6.12 -6.91
C GLY A 211 -19.10 6.06 -7.05
N GLY A 212 -19.71 5.02 -6.49
CA GLY A 212 -21.16 4.77 -6.54
C GLY A 212 -21.54 3.44 -5.88
N ASN A 213 -22.82 3.07 -5.99
CA ASN A 213 -23.39 1.86 -5.38
C ASN A 213 -23.27 1.84 -3.84
N TYR A 214 -23.46 2.98 -3.21
CA TYR A 214 -23.36 3.12 -1.76
C TYR A 214 -24.57 2.52 -1.03
N ALA A 215 -24.34 2.04 0.19
CA ALA A 215 -25.45 1.69 1.08
C ALA A 215 -26.09 2.96 1.66
N SER A 216 -27.38 2.88 2.03
CA SER A 216 -28.11 4.00 2.60
C SER A 216 -27.70 4.32 4.02
N ASN A 217 -27.75 5.61 4.39
CA ASN A 217 -27.45 6.14 5.74
C ASN A 217 -26.05 5.76 6.23
N GLN A 218 -25.05 5.79 5.34
CA GLN A 218 -23.67 5.47 5.65
C GLN A 218 -22.76 6.65 5.32
N SER A 219 -21.65 6.73 6.04
CA SER A 219 -20.57 7.66 5.74
C SER A 219 -19.41 6.91 5.08
N TYR A 220 -18.87 7.48 4.02
CA TYR A 220 -17.77 6.95 3.21
C TYR A 220 -16.64 7.96 3.16
N THR A 221 -15.43 7.43 3.10
CA THR A 221 -14.21 8.21 2.90
C THR A 221 -13.48 7.60 1.71
N GLU A 222 -13.44 8.34 0.60
CA GLU A 222 -12.82 7.90 -0.64
C GLU A 222 -11.49 8.63 -0.83
N ALA A 223 -10.42 7.89 -1.00
CA ALA A 223 -9.13 8.46 -1.35
C ALA A 223 -9.06 8.68 -2.86
N VAL A 224 -8.59 9.85 -3.28
CA VAL A 224 -8.38 10.18 -4.69
C VAL A 224 -6.94 10.64 -4.89
N CYS A 225 -6.35 10.22 -6.00
CA CYS A 225 -5.00 10.60 -6.41
C CYS A 225 -5.07 11.33 -7.74
N LEU A 226 -4.60 12.57 -7.78
CA LEU A 226 -4.66 13.42 -8.96
C LEU A 226 -3.26 13.99 -9.26
N THR A 227 -2.88 14.03 -10.51
CA THR A 227 -1.67 14.73 -10.97
C THR A 227 -1.90 16.25 -10.99
N ASP A 228 -0.85 17.04 -11.24
CA ASP A 228 -1.01 18.47 -11.48
C ASP A 228 -1.97 18.70 -12.65
N GLY A 229 -3.02 19.52 -12.46
CA GLY A 229 -4.00 19.77 -13.49
C GLY A 229 -5.26 20.47 -13.02
N GLU A 230 -6.16 20.73 -13.97
CA GLU A 230 -7.52 21.19 -13.69
C GLU A 230 -8.48 20.01 -13.77
N TYR A 231 -9.35 19.88 -12.74
CA TYR A 231 -10.32 18.80 -12.62
C TYR A 231 -11.72 19.33 -12.36
N THR A 232 -12.70 18.57 -12.82
CA THR A 232 -14.11 18.80 -12.54
C THR A 232 -14.63 17.67 -11.67
N PHE A 233 -15.12 18.00 -10.48
CA PHE A 233 -15.85 17.07 -9.61
C PHE A 233 -17.34 17.17 -9.91
N THR A 234 -17.99 16.04 -10.17
CA THR A 234 -19.42 15.92 -10.37
C THR A 234 -19.99 14.91 -9.38
N ILE A 235 -21.03 15.28 -8.66
CA ILE A 235 -21.81 14.39 -7.82
C ILE A 235 -23.26 14.38 -8.33
N SER A 236 -23.84 13.19 -8.38
CA SER A 236 -25.25 12.95 -8.76
C SER A 236 -25.94 12.22 -7.64
N ASP A 237 -27.15 12.67 -7.33
CA ASP A 237 -28.04 12.09 -6.34
C ASP A 237 -29.47 12.33 -6.87
N ALA A 238 -30.31 11.31 -7.02
CA ALA A 238 -31.58 11.39 -7.76
C ALA A 238 -32.81 11.36 -6.82
#